data_eca69cadda76c616a8aee7bbbea56148
#
_entry.id   eca69cadda76c616a8aee7bbbea56148
#
_cell.length_a   1.000
_cell.length_b   1.000
_cell.length_c   1.000
_cell.angle_alpha   90.00
_cell.angle_beta   90.00
_cell.angle_gamma   90.00
#
_symmetry.space_group_name_H-M   'P 1'
#
loop_
_entity.id
_entity.type
_entity.pdbx_description
1 polymer ?
#
loop_
_entity_poly.entity_id
_entity_poly.type
_entity_poly.pdbx_seq_one_letter_code
_entity_poly.pdbx_strand_id
1 'polypeptide(L)'
;MYLITGGNGQLGTELRHLLDEQEASYVSTDAKEMDITDAQATMNKIKEVQPTVIFHCAAYTAVDKAEDEGKELDEKINVGGTKNVAMAAEAVGATLIYISTDYVFDGTKKEGQYATDDQVNPQNEYGRTKLLGEEAVQAIMSKYYIIRTSWVFGQYGHNFVFTMQRLAKEHETLTVVNDQFGRPTWTRTLAEFMAYVINQDAPKGIYHLSNDNSCSWYEFAKEILKDTDVTVKPVTSAEF
;
A
#
# COMPACT_ATOMS: atom_id res chain seq x y z
N MET A 1 -22.66 0.66 -3.57
CA MET A 1 -22.00 -0.62 -3.22
C MET A 1 -20.50 -0.50 -3.53
N TYR A 2 -19.64 -0.73 -2.55
CA TYR A 2 -18.19 -0.75 -2.70
C TYR A 2 -17.66 -2.17 -2.83
N LEU A 3 -16.49 -2.35 -3.44
CA LEU A 3 -15.73 -3.59 -3.43
C LEU A 3 -14.33 -3.33 -2.90
N ILE A 4 -13.86 -4.18 -1.98
CA ILE A 4 -12.49 -4.14 -1.45
C ILE A 4 -11.79 -5.40 -1.91
N THR A 5 -10.63 -5.28 -2.55
CA THR A 5 -9.71 -6.39 -2.79
C THR A 5 -8.61 -6.39 -1.73
N GLY A 6 -8.12 -7.57 -1.33
CA GLY A 6 -7.15 -7.65 -0.23
C GLY A 6 -7.74 -7.23 1.13
N GLY A 7 -9.00 -7.56 1.35
CA GLY A 7 -9.79 -7.13 2.50
C GLY A 7 -9.31 -7.66 3.85
N ASN A 8 -8.48 -8.71 3.88
CA ASN A 8 -7.86 -9.25 5.11
C ASN A 8 -6.45 -8.72 5.35
N GLY A 9 -5.91 -7.91 4.43
CA GLY A 9 -4.65 -7.20 4.59
C GLY A 9 -4.74 -6.06 5.61
N GLN A 10 -3.61 -5.46 5.92
CA GLN A 10 -3.50 -4.37 6.90
C GLN A 10 -4.46 -3.21 6.60
N LEU A 11 -4.39 -2.65 5.39
CA LEU A 11 -5.23 -1.54 4.96
C LEU A 11 -6.67 -1.96 4.67
N GLY A 12 -6.87 -3.14 4.04
CA GLY A 12 -8.21 -3.65 3.74
C GLY A 12 -9.04 -3.87 5.00
N THR A 13 -8.44 -4.37 6.08
CA THR A 13 -9.09 -4.53 7.38
C THR A 13 -9.47 -3.18 7.99
N GLU A 14 -8.55 -2.23 8.01
CA GLU A 14 -8.82 -0.87 8.50
C GLU A 14 -9.96 -0.19 7.74
N LEU A 15 -9.93 -0.32 6.40
CA LEU A 15 -10.97 0.26 5.54
C LEU A 15 -12.35 -0.37 5.81
N ARG A 16 -12.41 -1.68 6.06
CA ARG A 16 -13.67 -2.35 6.44
C ARG A 16 -14.24 -1.77 7.72
N HIS A 17 -13.41 -1.59 8.77
CA HIS A 17 -13.84 -0.97 10.01
C HIS A 17 -14.33 0.46 9.82
N LEU A 18 -13.63 1.26 8.99
CA LEU A 18 -14.08 2.61 8.66
C LEU A 18 -15.45 2.61 7.95
N LEU A 19 -15.64 1.71 6.98
CA LEU A 19 -16.89 1.62 6.24
C LEU A 19 -18.04 1.09 7.11
N ASP A 20 -17.77 0.19 8.06
CA ASP A 20 -18.74 -0.28 9.06
C ASP A 20 -19.19 0.87 9.97
N GLU A 21 -18.24 1.71 10.45
CA GLU A 21 -18.54 2.93 11.22
C GLU A 21 -19.40 3.93 10.44
N GLN A 22 -19.25 3.97 9.11
CA GLN A 22 -20.00 4.84 8.21
C GLN A 22 -21.31 4.20 7.72
N GLU A 23 -21.65 3.00 8.19
CA GLU A 23 -22.81 2.22 7.72
C GLU A 23 -22.85 2.04 6.19
N ALA A 24 -21.67 2.02 5.54
CA ALA A 24 -21.54 1.92 4.10
C ALA A 24 -21.64 0.46 3.64
N SER A 25 -22.35 0.21 2.55
CA SER A 25 -22.49 -1.13 1.98
C SER A 25 -21.28 -1.49 1.13
N TYR A 26 -20.61 -2.61 1.43
CA TYR A 26 -19.47 -3.11 0.66
C TYR A 26 -19.44 -4.64 0.59
N VAL A 27 -18.70 -5.15 -0.39
CA VAL A 27 -18.23 -6.54 -0.47
C VAL A 27 -16.72 -6.53 -0.29
N SER A 28 -16.22 -7.37 0.60
CA SER A 28 -14.79 -7.55 0.80
C SER A 28 -14.35 -8.89 0.24
N THR A 29 -13.24 -8.90 -0.51
CA THR A 29 -12.67 -10.12 -1.09
C THR A 29 -11.18 -10.20 -0.77
N ASP A 30 -10.71 -11.44 -0.68
CA ASP A 30 -9.31 -11.78 -0.62
C ASP A 30 -9.00 -12.87 -1.66
N ALA A 31 -7.79 -13.39 -1.71
CA ALA A 31 -7.37 -14.38 -2.71
C ALA A 31 -8.27 -15.63 -2.78
N LYS A 32 -8.94 -16.01 -1.68
CA LYS A 32 -9.87 -17.14 -1.63
C LYS A 32 -11.20 -16.85 -2.32
N GLU A 33 -11.73 -15.64 -2.16
CA GLU A 33 -13.01 -15.22 -2.71
C GLU A 33 -12.85 -14.68 -4.14
N MET A 34 -11.71 -14.10 -4.44
CA MET A 34 -11.37 -13.55 -5.76
C MET A 34 -9.85 -13.47 -5.93
N ASP A 35 -9.25 -14.47 -6.54
CA ASP A 35 -7.85 -14.40 -6.96
C ASP A 35 -7.73 -13.39 -8.10
N ILE A 36 -7.17 -12.21 -7.84
CA ILE A 36 -7.01 -11.15 -8.84
C ILE A 36 -6.09 -11.55 -9.99
N THR A 37 -5.25 -12.58 -9.81
CA THR A 37 -4.38 -13.11 -10.87
C THR A 37 -5.13 -13.95 -11.90
N ASP A 38 -6.36 -14.37 -11.58
CA ASP A 38 -7.29 -15.01 -12.53
C ASP A 38 -8.21 -13.95 -13.14
N ALA A 39 -7.98 -13.64 -14.41
CA ALA A 39 -8.72 -12.60 -15.13
C ALA A 39 -10.23 -12.92 -15.22
N GLN A 40 -10.59 -14.21 -15.43
CA GLN A 40 -11.99 -14.59 -15.58
C GLN A 40 -12.73 -14.55 -14.23
N ALA A 41 -12.10 -15.07 -13.17
CA ALA A 41 -12.65 -15.01 -11.81
C ALA A 41 -12.86 -13.55 -11.35
N THR A 42 -11.87 -12.69 -11.59
CA THR A 42 -11.93 -11.25 -11.29
C THR A 42 -13.06 -10.56 -12.04
N MET A 43 -13.17 -10.79 -13.35
CA MET A 43 -14.23 -10.21 -14.18
C MET A 43 -15.63 -10.69 -13.74
N ASN A 44 -15.79 -11.97 -13.46
CA ASN A 44 -17.06 -12.54 -13.03
C ASN A 44 -17.49 -11.96 -11.68
N LYS A 45 -16.58 -11.88 -10.70
CA LYS A 45 -16.88 -11.37 -9.37
C LYS A 45 -17.24 -9.88 -9.39
N ILE A 46 -16.50 -9.06 -10.12
CA ILE A 46 -16.79 -7.63 -10.24
C ILE A 46 -18.11 -7.39 -10.97
N LYS A 47 -18.42 -8.18 -12.01
CA LYS A 47 -19.73 -8.13 -12.66
C LYS A 47 -20.89 -8.59 -11.78
N GLU A 48 -20.68 -9.58 -10.92
CA GLU A 48 -21.67 -10.03 -9.93
C GLU A 48 -22.00 -8.93 -8.92
N VAL A 49 -20.95 -8.27 -8.37
CA VAL A 49 -21.08 -7.24 -7.33
C VAL A 49 -21.59 -5.90 -7.87
N GLN A 50 -21.30 -5.56 -9.14
CA GLN A 50 -21.64 -4.26 -9.75
C GLN A 50 -21.24 -3.07 -8.85
N PRO A 51 -19.98 -2.97 -8.40
CA PRO A 51 -19.57 -1.91 -7.50
C PRO A 51 -19.52 -0.56 -8.22
N THR A 52 -19.79 0.51 -7.49
CA THR A 52 -19.56 1.89 -7.99
C THR A 52 -18.13 2.34 -7.77
N VAL A 53 -17.47 1.79 -6.76
CA VAL A 53 -16.06 2.05 -6.42
C VAL A 53 -15.38 0.73 -6.03
N ILE A 54 -14.16 0.55 -6.48
CA ILE A 54 -13.27 -0.55 -6.07
C ILE A 54 -12.08 0.04 -5.33
N PHE A 55 -11.91 -0.37 -4.08
CA PHE A 55 -10.72 -0.10 -3.27
C PHE A 55 -9.73 -1.26 -3.47
N HIS A 56 -8.74 -1.05 -4.31
CA HIS A 56 -7.75 -2.09 -4.65
C HIS A 56 -6.59 -2.06 -3.66
N CYS A 57 -6.76 -2.81 -2.55
CA CYS A 57 -5.76 -2.96 -1.49
C CYS A 57 -4.94 -4.25 -1.63
N ALA A 58 -5.32 -5.17 -2.53
CA ALA A 58 -4.55 -6.38 -2.78
C ALA A 58 -3.23 -6.04 -3.46
N ALA A 59 -2.12 -6.50 -2.89
CA ALA A 59 -0.78 -6.34 -3.44
C ALA A 59 0.18 -7.39 -2.86
N TYR A 60 1.23 -7.71 -3.59
CA TYR A 60 2.42 -8.33 -3.02
C TYR A 60 3.25 -7.23 -2.36
N THR A 61 3.62 -7.41 -1.10
CA THR A 61 4.28 -6.35 -0.30
C THR A 61 5.56 -6.81 0.40
N ALA A 62 6.04 -8.03 0.13
CA ALA A 62 7.29 -8.54 0.66
C ALA A 62 8.46 -8.03 -0.20
N VAL A 63 8.87 -6.77 0.05
CA VAL A 63 9.83 -6.00 -0.76
C VAL A 63 11.13 -6.78 -0.99
N ASP A 64 11.76 -7.28 0.09
CA ASP A 64 13.03 -7.99 -0.02
C ASP A 64 12.91 -9.29 -0.83
N LYS A 65 11.81 -10.03 -0.65
CA LYS A 65 11.56 -11.27 -1.41
C LYS A 65 11.26 -11.01 -2.88
N ALA A 66 10.77 -9.84 -3.24
CA ALA A 66 10.52 -9.46 -4.62
C ALA A 66 11.81 -9.43 -5.45
N GLU A 67 12.97 -9.22 -4.83
CA GLU A 67 14.25 -9.25 -5.54
C GLU A 67 14.66 -10.66 -5.99
N ASP A 68 14.18 -11.71 -5.30
CA ASP A 68 14.61 -13.10 -5.50
C ASP A 68 13.42 -14.05 -5.72
N GLU A 69 13.09 -14.85 -4.70
CA GLU A 69 12.11 -15.93 -4.76
C GLU A 69 10.67 -15.48 -5.02
N GLY A 70 10.35 -14.25 -4.66
CA GLY A 70 9.00 -13.65 -4.79
C GLY A 70 8.76 -12.93 -6.11
N LYS A 71 9.76 -12.76 -6.97
CA LYS A 71 9.71 -11.93 -8.18
C LYS A 71 8.55 -12.23 -9.11
N GLU A 72 8.37 -13.51 -9.46
CA GLU A 72 7.27 -13.93 -10.34
C GLU A 72 5.89 -13.69 -9.73
N LEU A 73 5.77 -13.89 -8.41
CA LEU A 73 4.53 -13.67 -7.69
C LEU A 73 4.23 -12.18 -7.54
N ASP A 74 5.25 -11.37 -7.29
CA ASP A 74 5.16 -9.91 -7.25
C ASP A 74 4.64 -9.36 -8.58
N GLU A 75 5.26 -9.73 -9.70
CA GLU A 75 4.82 -9.30 -11.04
C GLU A 75 3.41 -9.81 -11.36
N LYS A 76 3.11 -11.06 -11.03
CA LYS A 76 1.79 -11.66 -11.27
C LYS A 76 0.68 -10.92 -10.52
N ILE A 77 0.92 -10.53 -9.26
CA ILE A 77 -0.08 -9.86 -8.40
C ILE A 77 -0.12 -8.36 -8.73
N ASN A 78 1.02 -7.67 -8.65
CA ASN A 78 1.05 -6.21 -8.70
C ASN A 78 0.83 -5.67 -10.12
N VAL A 79 1.23 -6.41 -11.16
CA VAL A 79 1.01 -6.02 -12.55
C VAL A 79 -0.20 -6.74 -13.14
N GLY A 80 -0.16 -8.07 -13.22
CA GLY A 80 -1.22 -8.87 -13.82
C GLY A 80 -2.55 -8.73 -13.09
N GLY A 81 -2.53 -8.89 -11.77
CA GLY A 81 -3.71 -8.75 -10.92
C GLY A 81 -4.32 -7.36 -10.98
N THR A 82 -3.49 -6.32 -10.87
CA THR A 82 -3.96 -4.92 -11.00
C THR A 82 -4.59 -4.67 -12.37
N LYS A 83 -3.99 -5.17 -13.45
CA LYS A 83 -4.55 -5.06 -14.81
C LYS A 83 -5.91 -5.74 -14.91
N ASN A 84 -6.07 -6.94 -14.36
CA ASN A 84 -7.33 -7.67 -14.36
C ASN A 84 -8.43 -6.90 -13.60
N VAL A 85 -8.10 -6.35 -12.42
CA VAL A 85 -9.02 -5.52 -11.63
C VAL A 85 -9.41 -4.25 -12.40
N ALA A 86 -8.44 -3.55 -13.00
CA ALA A 86 -8.70 -2.34 -13.80
C ALA A 86 -9.61 -2.63 -15.00
N MET A 87 -9.33 -3.69 -15.77
CA MET A 87 -10.18 -4.08 -16.91
C MET A 87 -11.62 -4.41 -16.48
N ALA A 88 -11.79 -5.11 -15.37
CA ALA A 88 -13.09 -5.46 -14.86
C ALA A 88 -13.83 -4.23 -14.27
N ALA A 89 -13.11 -3.33 -13.60
CA ALA A 89 -13.64 -2.08 -13.08
C ALA A 89 -14.15 -1.16 -14.20
N GLU A 90 -13.36 -0.96 -15.25
CA GLU A 90 -13.76 -0.16 -16.42
C GLU A 90 -14.98 -0.77 -17.12
N ALA A 91 -15.03 -2.10 -17.26
CA ALA A 91 -16.16 -2.80 -17.89
C ALA A 91 -17.51 -2.61 -17.18
N VAL A 92 -17.50 -2.34 -15.87
CA VAL A 92 -18.72 -2.04 -15.08
C VAL A 92 -18.89 -0.55 -14.78
N GLY A 93 -17.97 0.31 -15.26
CA GLY A 93 -17.99 1.76 -15.06
C GLY A 93 -17.66 2.21 -13.63
N ALA A 94 -17.02 1.36 -12.83
CA ALA A 94 -16.60 1.67 -11.46
C ALA A 94 -15.43 2.65 -11.42
N THR A 95 -15.32 3.42 -10.35
CA THR A 95 -14.10 4.18 -10.03
C THR A 95 -13.11 3.25 -9.32
N LEU A 96 -11.84 3.27 -9.73
CA LEU A 96 -10.78 2.48 -9.11
C LEU A 96 -9.89 3.35 -8.21
N ILE A 97 -9.71 2.96 -6.93
CA ILE A 97 -8.67 3.48 -6.06
C ILE A 97 -7.55 2.45 -5.99
N TYR A 98 -6.38 2.80 -6.46
CA TYR A 98 -5.18 1.97 -6.46
C TYR A 98 -4.16 2.51 -5.46
N ILE A 99 -3.70 1.65 -4.57
CA ILE A 99 -2.66 2.00 -3.60
C ILE A 99 -1.29 1.68 -4.18
N SER A 100 -0.47 2.70 -4.34
CA SER A 100 0.90 2.63 -4.81
C SER A 100 1.89 3.00 -3.68
N THR A 101 3.12 3.25 -4.02
CA THR A 101 4.24 3.39 -3.09
C THR A 101 5.16 4.55 -3.50
N ASP A 102 5.91 5.09 -2.55
CA ASP A 102 7.04 5.99 -2.76
C ASP A 102 8.25 5.30 -3.41
N TYR A 103 8.33 3.97 -3.38
CA TYR A 103 9.37 3.19 -4.09
C TYR A 103 9.32 3.33 -5.62
N VAL A 104 8.33 4.00 -6.19
CA VAL A 104 8.35 4.41 -7.61
C VAL A 104 9.40 5.47 -7.91
N PHE A 105 9.94 6.14 -6.89
CA PHE A 105 11.02 7.12 -7.00
C PHE A 105 12.39 6.50 -6.65
N ASP A 106 13.47 7.18 -7.06
CA ASP A 106 14.85 6.72 -6.83
C ASP A 106 15.44 7.08 -5.45
N GLY A 107 14.72 7.86 -4.64
CA GLY A 107 15.18 8.27 -3.31
C GLY A 107 16.33 9.29 -3.31
N THR A 108 16.70 9.88 -4.46
CA THR A 108 17.87 10.75 -4.59
C THR A 108 17.59 12.23 -4.34
N LYS A 109 16.32 12.62 -4.17
CA LYS A 109 15.92 14.01 -3.91
C LYS A 109 16.43 14.49 -2.55
N LYS A 110 17.39 15.43 -2.56
CA LYS A 110 18.09 15.89 -1.34
C LYS A 110 17.28 16.89 -0.53
N GLU A 111 16.40 17.65 -1.17
CA GLU A 111 15.63 18.72 -0.52
C GLU A 111 14.15 18.63 -0.91
N GLY A 112 13.28 18.89 0.05
CA GLY A 112 11.83 18.86 -0.15
C GLY A 112 11.26 17.45 -0.25
N GLN A 113 10.12 17.35 -0.92
CA GLN A 113 9.38 16.09 -1.14
C GLN A 113 9.21 15.87 -2.64
N TYR A 114 9.05 14.61 -3.03
CA TYR A 114 8.62 14.29 -4.40
C TYR A 114 7.22 14.85 -4.66
N ALA A 115 7.04 15.49 -5.78
CA ALA A 115 5.74 15.88 -6.31
C ALA A 115 5.13 14.73 -7.14
N THR A 116 3.81 14.79 -7.37
CA THR A 116 3.11 13.72 -8.13
C THR A 116 3.56 13.59 -9.59
N ASP A 117 4.11 14.66 -10.15
CA ASP A 117 4.65 14.81 -11.50
C ASP A 117 6.18 14.73 -11.57
N ASP A 118 6.88 14.53 -10.45
CA ASP A 118 8.32 14.24 -10.48
C ASP A 118 8.59 12.92 -11.24
N GLN A 119 9.76 12.85 -11.88
CA GLN A 119 10.16 11.68 -12.65
C GLN A 119 10.26 10.44 -11.74
N VAL A 120 9.57 9.38 -12.13
CA VAL A 120 9.65 8.07 -11.49
C VAL A 120 10.86 7.30 -11.98
N ASN A 121 11.54 6.57 -11.07
CA ASN A 121 12.72 5.76 -11.38
C ASN A 121 12.93 4.72 -10.26
N PRO A 122 12.09 3.67 -10.19
CA PRO A 122 12.15 2.66 -9.12
C PRO A 122 13.50 1.93 -9.12
N GLN A 123 14.06 1.73 -7.93
CA GLN A 123 15.38 1.13 -7.72
C GLN A 123 15.29 -0.33 -7.27
N ASN A 124 14.09 -0.84 -7.03
CA ASN A 124 13.86 -2.22 -6.63
C ASN A 124 12.68 -2.83 -7.41
N GLU A 125 12.56 -4.15 -7.37
CA GLU A 125 11.55 -4.90 -8.13
C GLU A 125 10.14 -4.56 -7.66
N TYR A 126 9.90 -4.47 -6.36
CA TYR A 126 8.59 -4.05 -5.83
C TYR A 126 8.15 -2.68 -6.36
N GLY A 127 9.03 -1.68 -6.31
CA GLY A 127 8.75 -0.34 -6.87
C GLY A 127 8.46 -0.40 -8.37
N ARG A 128 9.21 -1.23 -9.12
CA ARG A 128 9.00 -1.45 -10.56
C ARG A 128 7.62 -2.03 -10.84
N THR A 129 7.22 -3.08 -10.15
CA THR A 129 5.93 -3.74 -10.37
C THR A 129 4.75 -2.86 -9.95
N LYS A 130 4.90 -2.09 -8.85
CA LYS A 130 3.90 -1.10 -8.43
C LYS A 130 3.74 0.02 -9.47
N LEU A 131 4.84 0.51 -10.06
CA LEU A 131 4.80 1.49 -11.14
C LEU A 131 4.10 0.94 -12.39
N LEU A 132 4.40 -0.28 -12.80
CA LEU A 132 3.70 -0.94 -13.92
C LEU A 132 2.19 -1.11 -13.63
N GLY A 133 1.82 -1.30 -12.36
CA GLY A 133 0.43 -1.27 -11.92
C GLY A 133 -0.21 0.11 -12.09
N GLU A 134 0.50 1.21 -11.74
CA GLU A 134 0.03 2.58 -12.00
C GLU A 134 -0.21 2.82 -13.50
N GLU A 135 0.76 2.44 -14.33
CA GLU A 135 0.69 2.58 -15.79
C GLU A 135 -0.50 1.80 -16.38
N ALA A 136 -0.74 0.57 -15.86
CA ALA A 136 -1.90 -0.22 -16.27
C ALA A 136 -3.23 0.46 -15.88
N VAL A 137 -3.33 1.00 -14.67
CA VAL A 137 -4.51 1.75 -14.22
C VAL A 137 -4.72 2.98 -15.09
N GLN A 138 -3.69 3.78 -15.35
CA GLN A 138 -3.78 4.98 -16.21
C GLN A 138 -4.17 4.66 -17.64
N ALA A 139 -3.67 3.56 -18.19
CA ALA A 139 -3.96 3.16 -19.58
C ALA A 139 -5.38 2.60 -19.77
N ILE A 140 -5.96 2.00 -18.72
CA ILE A 140 -7.23 1.27 -18.82
C ILE A 140 -8.41 2.09 -18.28
N MET A 141 -8.22 2.79 -17.14
CA MET A 141 -9.30 3.39 -16.38
C MET A 141 -9.63 4.81 -16.82
N SER A 142 -10.90 5.08 -17.02
CA SER A 142 -11.42 6.44 -17.22
C SER A 142 -11.63 7.21 -15.90
N LYS A 143 -11.81 6.48 -14.79
CA LYS A 143 -12.05 7.05 -13.45
C LYS A 143 -11.18 6.36 -12.42
N TYR A 144 -10.11 7.02 -11.97
CA TYR A 144 -9.19 6.43 -11.00
C TYR A 144 -8.58 7.46 -10.05
N TYR A 145 -8.15 6.94 -8.90
CA TYR A 145 -7.24 7.58 -7.97
C TYR A 145 -6.07 6.63 -7.73
N ILE A 146 -4.86 7.09 -7.95
CA ILE A 146 -3.63 6.40 -7.58
C ILE A 146 -3.09 7.12 -6.34
N ILE A 147 -2.94 6.40 -5.23
CA ILE A 147 -2.45 6.98 -3.97
C ILE A 147 -1.11 6.34 -3.65
N ARG A 148 -0.02 7.10 -3.82
CA ARG A 148 1.32 6.71 -3.40
C ARG A 148 1.47 7.00 -1.91
N THR A 149 1.93 6.03 -1.17
CA THR A 149 2.11 6.10 0.28
C THR A 149 3.43 5.47 0.70
N SER A 150 3.83 5.63 1.97
CA SER A 150 5.08 5.09 2.50
C SER A 150 4.89 4.55 3.91
N TRP A 151 5.70 3.53 4.28
CA TRP A 151 5.87 3.02 5.64
C TRP A 151 4.55 2.79 6.38
N VAL A 152 3.63 2.08 5.73
CA VAL A 152 2.28 1.86 6.23
C VAL A 152 2.30 1.00 7.49
N PHE A 153 1.66 1.48 8.55
CA PHE A 153 1.49 0.77 9.81
C PHE A 153 0.08 0.97 10.36
N GLY A 154 -0.35 0.09 11.25
CA GLY A 154 -1.67 0.18 11.87
C GLY A 154 -1.94 -0.93 12.86
N GLN A 155 -3.20 -1.07 13.26
CA GLN A 155 -3.64 -2.03 14.26
C GLN A 155 -3.78 -3.47 13.71
N TYR A 156 -3.74 -3.65 12.40
CA TYR A 156 -4.03 -4.92 11.75
C TYR A 156 -2.87 -5.38 10.87
N GLY A 157 -2.79 -6.70 10.65
CA GLY A 157 -1.79 -7.31 9.78
C GLY A 157 -0.36 -7.23 10.32
N HIS A 158 0.60 -7.42 9.42
CA HIS A 158 2.03 -7.32 9.74
C HIS A 158 2.56 -5.94 9.39
N ASN A 159 3.34 -5.34 10.29
CA ASN A 159 3.98 -4.05 10.06
C ASN A 159 5.23 -3.89 10.93
N PHE A 160 5.96 -2.82 10.70
CA PHE A 160 7.20 -2.52 11.40
C PHE A 160 7.00 -2.35 12.91
N VAL A 161 5.89 -1.75 13.35
CA VAL A 161 5.58 -1.55 14.78
C VAL A 161 5.51 -2.89 15.51
N PHE A 162 4.70 -3.83 14.99
CA PHE A 162 4.58 -5.17 15.58
C PHE A 162 5.87 -5.97 15.47
N THR A 163 6.64 -5.78 14.40
CA THR A 163 7.96 -6.42 14.26
C THR A 163 8.90 -5.95 15.37
N MET A 164 9.02 -4.64 15.61
CA MET A 164 9.86 -4.11 16.69
C MET A 164 9.39 -4.58 18.06
N GLN A 165 8.08 -4.53 18.33
CA GLN A 165 7.52 -5.00 19.61
C GLN A 165 7.75 -6.51 19.83
N ARG A 166 7.72 -7.33 18.79
CA ARG A 166 8.04 -8.76 18.89
C ARG A 166 9.53 -8.98 19.18
N LEU A 167 10.40 -8.34 18.41
CA LEU A 167 11.85 -8.46 18.59
C LEU A 167 12.31 -7.96 19.96
N ALA A 168 11.66 -6.93 20.49
CA ALA A 168 11.93 -6.41 21.82
C ALA A 168 11.67 -7.41 22.98
N LYS A 169 10.84 -8.43 22.73
CA LYS A 169 10.63 -9.53 23.71
C LYS A 169 11.71 -10.60 23.68
N GLU A 170 12.45 -10.66 22.60
CA GLU A 170 13.42 -11.71 22.32
C GLU A 170 14.87 -11.21 22.46
N HIS A 171 15.09 -9.89 22.41
CA HIS A 171 16.42 -9.29 22.38
C HIS A 171 16.52 -8.05 23.28
N GLU A 172 17.66 -7.91 23.98
CA GLU A 172 17.98 -6.72 24.80
C GLU A 172 18.52 -5.56 23.96
N THR A 173 19.04 -5.86 22.76
CA THR A 173 19.58 -4.86 21.83
C THR A 173 19.10 -5.16 20.41
N LEU A 174 18.62 -4.13 19.71
CA LEU A 174 18.25 -4.18 18.30
C LEU A 174 19.10 -3.20 17.51
N THR A 175 19.58 -3.61 16.33
CA THR A 175 20.23 -2.72 15.36
C THR A 175 19.25 -2.34 14.28
N VAL A 176 19.13 -1.04 13.97
CA VAL A 176 18.17 -0.52 13.00
C VAL A 176 18.82 0.55 12.12
N VAL A 177 18.51 0.50 10.82
CA VAL A 177 19.04 1.40 9.79
C VAL A 177 18.69 2.86 10.09
N ASN A 178 19.69 3.76 10.03
CA ASN A 178 19.56 5.18 10.34
C ASN A 178 19.86 6.13 9.15
N ASP A 179 20.21 5.60 8.00
CA ASP A 179 20.51 6.37 6.78
C ASP A 179 19.41 6.28 5.71
N GLN A 180 18.28 5.66 6.04
CA GLN A 180 17.06 5.66 5.23
C GLN A 180 15.99 6.48 5.94
N PHE A 181 15.42 7.46 5.22
CA PHE A 181 14.42 8.36 5.73
C PHE A 181 13.10 8.21 5.00
N GLY A 182 12.00 8.21 5.73
CA GLY A 182 10.66 8.08 5.19
C GLY A 182 9.62 8.72 6.10
N ARG A 183 8.36 8.53 5.74
CA ARG A 183 7.21 9.03 6.50
C ARG A 183 6.30 7.86 6.89
N PRO A 184 6.27 7.46 8.16
CA PRO A 184 5.30 6.48 8.62
C PRO A 184 3.88 6.94 8.33
N THR A 185 3.04 6.06 7.77
CA THR A 185 1.66 6.38 7.41
C THR A 185 0.71 5.42 8.13
N TRP A 186 -0.17 5.98 8.95
CA TRP A 186 -1.17 5.19 9.66
C TRP A 186 -2.29 4.73 8.70
N THR A 187 -2.63 3.44 8.75
CA THR A 187 -3.68 2.85 7.90
C THR A 187 -5.02 3.57 8.02
N ARG A 188 -5.35 4.09 9.22
CA ARG A 188 -6.58 4.86 9.42
C ARG A 188 -6.59 6.15 8.61
N THR A 189 -5.50 6.91 8.62
CA THR A 189 -5.36 8.13 7.81
C THR A 189 -5.50 7.81 6.32
N LEU A 190 -4.90 6.71 5.87
CA LEU A 190 -4.98 6.29 4.47
C LEU A 190 -6.41 5.87 4.10
N ALA A 191 -7.09 5.09 4.93
CA ALA A 191 -8.48 4.67 4.71
C ALA A 191 -9.44 5.88 4.68
N GLU A 192 -9.28 6.83 5.60
CA GLU A 192 -10.07 8.07 5.63
C GLU A 192 -9.86 8.91 4.38
N PHE A 193 -8.61 9.02 3.89
CA PHE A 193 -8.33 9.73 2.65
C PHE A 193 -8.95 9.03 1.43
N MET A 194 -8.90 7.69 1.36
CA MET A 194 -9.56 6.93 0.30
C MET A 194 -11.08 7.20 0.26
N ALA A 195 -11.72 7.23 1.42
CA ALA A 195 -13.14 7.58 1.52
C ALA A 195 -13.39 9.05 1.18
N TYR A 196 -12.50 9.95 1.62
CA TYR A 196 -12.60 11.39 1.37
C TYR A 196 -12.57 11.72 -0.13
N VAL A 197 -11.63 11.18 -0.91
CA VAL A 197 -11.53 11.48 -2.36
C VAL A 197 -12.78 11.04 -3.14
N ILE A 198 -13.44 9.97 -2.67
CA ILE A 198 -14.72 9.52 -3.24
C ILE A 198 -15.88 10.44 -2.83
N ASN A 199 -15.99 10.73 -1.54
CA ASN A 199 -17.11 11.53 -1.00
C ASN A 199 -17.11 12.98 -1.50
N GLN A 200 -15.91 13.53 -1.78
CA GLN A 200 -15.74 14.89 -2.30
C GLN A 200 -15.69 14.94 -3.84
N ASP A 201 -15.80 13.79 -4.52
CA ASP A 201 -15.59 13.70 -5.98
C ASP A 201 -14.33 14.49 -6.40
N ALA A 202 -13.23 14.27 -5.67
CA ALA A 202 -11.98 14.97 -5.89
C ALA A 202 -11.50 14.79 -7.35
N PRO A 203 -10.66 15.68 -7.89
CA PRO A 203 -10.07 15.47 -9.22
C PRO A 203 -9.42 14.11 -9.37
N LYS A 204 -9.71 13.39 -10.46
CA LYS A 204 -9.12 12.09 -10.74
C LYS A 204 -7.63 12.24 -11.04
N GLY A 205 -6.80 11.27 -10.64
CA GLY A 205 -5.36 11.32 -10.88
C GLY A 205 -4.51 10.69 -9.80
N ILE A 206 -3.26 11.14 -9.72
CA ILE A 206 -2.24 10.66 -8.78
C ILE A 206 -2.18 11.58 -7.56
N TYR A 207 -2.12 10.98 -6.39
CA TYR A 207 -2.00 11.63 -5.09
C TYR A 207 -0.84 11.04 -4.30
N HIS A 208 -0.24 11.85 -3.44
CA HIS A 208 0.63 11.39 -2.38
C HIS A 208 -0.08 11.54 -1.03
N LEU A 209 -0.01 10.50 -0.21
CA LEU A 209 -0.49 10.55 1.17
C LEU A 209 0.53 9.90 2.10
N SER A 210 0.98 10.66 3.08
CA SER A 210 1.71 10.20 4.26
C SER A 210 1.32 11.04 5.45
N ASN A 211 1.58 10.56 6.68
CA ASN A 211 1.49 11.41 7.84
C ASN A 211 2.64 12.43 7.86
N ASP A 212 2.52 13.44 8.73
CA ASP A 212 3.55 14.45 8.91
C ASP A 212 4.81 13.90 9.57
N ASN A 213 5.90 14.67 9.45
CA ASN A 213 7.24 14.38 9.91
C ASN A 213 7.94 13.24 9.18
N SER A 214 9.21 13.46 8.94
CA SER A 214 10.13 12.46 8.39
C SER A 214 11.01 11.92 9.51
N CYS A 215 11.32 10.63 9.49
CA CYS A 215 12.25 10.00 10.41
C CYS A 215 13.02 8.88 9.73
N SER A 216 14.12 8.44 10.34
CA SER A 216 14.78 7.20 9.95
C SER A 216 14.06 5.98 10.54
N TRP A 217 14.34 4.78 10.03
CA TRP A 217 13.86 3.53 10.65
C TRP A 217 14.32 3.41 12.10
N TYR A 218 15.56 3.85 12.39
CA TYR A 218 16.10 3.90 13.76
C TYR A 218 15.27 4.82 14.67
N GLU A 219 14.97 6.03 14.24
CA GLU A 219 14.17 6.97 15.01
C GLU A 219 12.75 6.45 15.25
N PHE A 220 12.15 5.83 14.22
CA PHE A 220 10.84 5.20 14.34
C PHE A 220 10.86 4.03 15.32
N ALA A 221 11.87 3.15 15.26
CA ALA A 221 12.05 2.06 16.21
C ALA A 221 12.23 2.56 17.65
N LYS A 222 13.00 3.63 17.85
CA LYS A 222 13.15 4.27 19.17
C LYS A 222 11.83 4.78 19.74
N GLU A 223 11.00 5.41 18.92
CA GLU A 223 9.69 5.87 19.38
C GLU A 223 8.77 4.71 19.72
N ILE A 224 8.76 3.63 18.91
CA ILE A 224 7.97 2.42 19.18
C ILE A 224 8.36 1.76 20.50
N LEU A 225 9.64 1.75 20.85
CA LEU A 225 10.21 1.04 21.98
C LEU A 225 10.56 1.94 23.16
N LYS A 226 10.17 3.20 23.18
CA LYS A 226 10.55 4.20 24.18
C LYS A 226 10.23 3.83 25.63
N ASP A 227 9.18 3.03 25.83
CA ASP A 227 8.71 2.59 27.15
C ASP A 227 9.18 1.16 27.48
N THR A 228 10.24 0.68 26.81
CA THR A 228 10.86 -0.64 27.05
C THR A 228 12.32 -0.48 27.47
N ASP A 229 12.90 -1.55 28.05
CA ASP A 229 14.31 -1.59 28.44
C ASP A 229 15.25 -1.94 27.26
N VAL A 230 14.72 -2.11 26.04
CA VAL A 230 15.50 -2.51 24.87
C VAL A 230 16.36 -1.36 24.35
N THR A 231 17.64 -1.63 24.14
CA THR A 231 18.56 -0.69 23.53
C THR A 231 18.46 -0.75 21.99
N VAL A 232 18.07 0.36 21.35
CA VAL A 232 18.09 0.47 19.88
C VAL A 232 19.39 1.15 19.45
N LYS A 233 20.19 0.50 18.57
CA LYS A 233 21.44 1.03 18.04
C LYS A 233 21.33 1.35 16.56
N PRO A 234 21.82 2.52 16.11
CA PRO A 234 21.84 2.85 14.69
C PRO A 234 22.90 2.05 13.94
N VAL A 235 22.58 1.65 12.70
CA VAL A 235 23.53 1.11 11.72
C VAL A 235 23.27 1.77 10.38
N THR A 236 24.22 1.73 9.47
CA THR A 236 24.02 2.14 8.07
C THR A 236 23.42 1.00 7.26
N SER A 237 22.81 1.33 6.11
CA SER A 237 22.31 0.31 5.17
C SER A 237 23.41 -0.64 4.67
N ALA A 238 24.66 -0.19 4.64
CA ALA A 238 25.81 -1.00 4.22
C ALA A 238 26.28 -1.99 5.31
N GLU A 239 25.92 -1.75 6.57
CA GLU A 239 26.26 -2.60 7.72
C GLU A 239 25.13 -3.57 8.08
N PHE A 240 23.93 -3.36 7.54
CA PHE A 240 22.76 -4.18 7.77
C PHE A 240 22.68 -5.34 6.79
#